data_e25d251825835d8888e14aff0f624856
#
_entry.id   e25d251825835d8888e14aff0f624856
#
_cell.length_a   1.000
_cell.length_b   1.000
_cell.length_c   1.000
_cell.angle_alpha   90.00
_cell.angle_beta   90.00
_cell.angle_gamma   90.00
#
_symmetry.space_group_name_H-M   'P 1'
#
loop_
_entity.id
_entity.type
_entity.pdbx_description
1 polymer ?
#
loop_
_entity_poly.entity_id
_entity_poly.type
_entity_poly.pdbx_seq_one_letter_code
_entity_poly.pdbx_strand_id
1 'polypeptide(L)'
;LTDFTEEFRRRYGVECVSALHHNKRKTNYHIHLIFSERRLLPEPDVKVASRSVFFDETGKRVRTKKEITGEDGQIRKGCTIIPKGGVYEQHLFTVKDGRFKSEPFLEEVKRNYTALINRHIADPEQHLRVFNPDSIYLPTKKIGKNNPKAAEMEADNAARQEWNRTADMALVSGIEEAKILEVKKEEIHQK
;
A
#
# COMPACT_ATOMS: atom_id res chain seq x y z
N LEU A 1 10.24 1.18 -16.25
CA LEU A 1 10.11 0.27 -15.12
C LEU A 1 11.34 0.35 -14.21
N THR A 2 12.53 0.13 -14.77
CA THR A 2 13.80 0.17 -14.01
C THR A 2 13.98 1.49 -13.28
N ASP A 3 13.82 2.62 -13.95
CA ASP A 3 13.97 3.96 -13.37
C ASP A 3 13.01 4.18 -12.17
N PHE A 4 11.75 3.70 -12.29
CA PHE A 4 10.79 3.78 -11.20
C PHE A 4 11.22 2.95 -9.99
N THR A 5 11.70 1.73 -10.23
CA THR A 5 12.15 0.83 -9.17
C THR A 5 13.36 1.39 -8.44
N GLU A 6 14.34 1.91 -9.18
CA GLU A 6 15.56 2.50 -8.62
C GLU A 6 15.26 3.81 -7.89
N GLU A 7 14.41 4.67 -8.45
CA GLU A 7 14.00 5.91 -7.79
C GLU A 7 13.22 5.63 -6.49
N PHE A 8 12.33 4.63 -6.49
CA PHE A 8 11.59 4.21 -5.31
C PHE A 8 12.54 3.69 -4.23
N ARG A 9 13.46 2.79 -4.59
CA ARG A 9 14.48 2.26 -3.66
C ARG A 9 15.32 3.37 -3.06
N ARG A 10 15.83 4.28 -3.89
CA ARG A 10 16.66 5.41 -3.46
C ARG A 10 15.89 6.37 -2.55
N ARG A 11 14.64 6.70 -2.89
CA ARG A 11 13.83 7.68 -2.16
C ARG A 11 13.38 7.17 -0.79
N TYR A 12 12.96 5.92 -0.73
CA TYR A 12 12.37 5.35 0.48
C TYR A 12 13.33 4.50 1.29
N GLY A 13 14.49 4.17 0.76
CA GLY A 13 15.53 3.38 1.44
C GLY A 13 15.07 1.97 1.78
N VAL A 14 14.28 1.35 0.92
CA VAL A 14 13.74 -0.01 1.10
C VAL A 14 14.03 -0.88 -0.11
N GLU A 15 14.19 -2.17 0.12
CA GLU A 15 14.30 -3.14 -0.96
C GLU A 15 12.93 -3.35 -1.63
N CYS A 16 12.94 -3.37 -2.94
CA CYS A 16 11.73 -3.58 -3.73
C CYS A 16 12.01 -4.33 -5.03
N VAL A 17 10.97 -4.97 -5.53
CA VAL A 17 10.94 -5.59 -6.86
C VAL A 17 9.70 -5.10 -7.60
N SER A 18 9.79 -4.98 -8.91
CA SER A 18 8.67 -4.56 -9.73
C SER A 18 8.51 -5.46 -10.96
N ALA A 19 7.27 -5.59 -11.41
CA ALA A 19 6.93 -6.30 -12.63
C ALA A 19 5.92 -5.49 -13.46
N LEU A 20 6.18 -5.38 -14.75
CA LEU A 20 5.23 -4.81 -15.70
C LEU A 20 4.23 -5.89 -16.10
N HIS A 21 2.96 -5.59 -15.88
CA HIS A 21 1.85 -6.45 -16.26
C HIS A 21 0.97 -5.79 -17.33
N HIS A 22 0.29 -6.61 -18.09
CA HIS A 22 -0.75 -6.18 -19.02
C HIS A 22 -1.84 -7.25 -19.14
N ASN A 23 -3.05 -6.85 -19.54
CA ASN A 23 -4.09 -7.79 -19.91
C ASN A 23 -3.76 -8.49 -21.25
N LYS A 24 -4.50 -9.57 -21.59
CA LYS A 24 -4.31 -10.32 -22.86
C LYS A 24 -4.37 -9.45 -24.11
N ARG A 25 -5.18 -8.37 -24.10
CA ARG A 25 -5.34 -7.43 -25.22
C ARG A 25 -4.27 -6.34 -25.25
N LYS A 26 -3.36 -6.29 -24.28
CA LYS A 26 -2.32 -5.25 -24.12
C LYS A 26 -2.87 -3.81 -24.08
N THR A 27 -4.10 -3.64 -23.58
CA THR A 27 -4.76 -2.34 -23.46
C THR A 27 -4.68 -1.76 -22.04
N ASN A 28 -4.25 -2.55 -21.06
CA ASN A 28 -4.09 -2.12 -19.68
C ASN A 28 -2.70 -2.53 -19.17
N TYR A 29 -1.77 -1.60 -19.27
CA TYR A 29 -0.44 -1.75 -18.68
C TYR A 29 -0.42 -1.20 -17.27
N HIS A 30 0.13 -1.96 -16.34
CA HIS A 30 0.28 -1.54 -14.95
C HIS A 30 1.51 -2.18 -14.33
N ILE A 31 2.02 -1.55 -13.28
CA ILE A 31 3.18 -2.03 -12.54
C ILE A 31 2.71 -2.61 -11.21
N HIS A 32 3.17 -3.82 -10.90
CA HIS A 32 3.16 -4.35 -9.55
C HIS A 32 4.50 -4.01 -8.90
N LEU A 33 4.46 -3.30 -7.78
CA LEU A 33 5.61 -3.01 -6.95
C LEU A 33 5.42 -3.70 -5.60
N ILE A 34 6.35 -4.57 -5.25
CA ILE A 34 6.42 -5.21 -3.94
C ILE A 34 7.64 -4.64 -3.23
N PHE A 35 7.46 -4.13 -2.03
CA PHE A 35 8.53 -3.55 -1.24
C PHE A 35 8.42 -3.96 0.23
N SER A 36 9.55 -3.88 0.95
CA SER A 36 9.58 -4.13 2.38
C SER A 36 9.20 -2.86 3.16
N GLU A 37 8.28 -2.99 4.11
CA GLU A 37 7.99 -1.93 5.10
C GLU A 37 9.07 -1.86 6.20
N ARG A 38 10.11 -2.69 6.10
CA ARG A 38 11.20 -2.82 7.07
C ARG A 38 12.54 -2.73 6.35
N ARG A 39 13.54 -2.25 7.06
CA ARG A 39 14.92 -2.25 6.57
C ARG A 39 15.70 -3.37 7.24
N LEU A 40 16.64 -3.95 6.51
CA LEU A 40 17.63 -4.86 7.09
C LEU A 40 18.51 -4.05 8.04
N LEU A 41 18.72 -4.58 9.23
CA LEU A 41 19.65 -4.01 10.19
C LEU A 41 21.10 -4.34 9.78
N PRO A 42 22.07 -3.43 9.96
CA PRO A 42 23.49 -3.71 9.70
C PRO A 42 23.99 -4.86 10.56
N GLU A 43 23.53 -4.92 11.81
CA GLU A 43 23.77 -6.00 12.76
C GLU A 43 22.43 -6.44 13.36
N PRO A 44 22.27 -7.74 13.64
CA PRO A 44 21.06 -8.23 14.29
C PRO A 44 20.84 -7.59 15.66
N ASP A 45 19.63 -7.08 15.90
CA ASP A 45 19.22 -6.70 17.25
C ASP A 45 18.87 -7.95 18.03
N VAL A 46 19.61 -8.22 19.12
CA VAL A 46 19.48 -9.44 19.91
C VAL A 46 19.06 -9.13 21.34
N LYS A 47 18.10 -9.90 21.85
CA LYS A 47 17.74 -9.86 23.26
C LYS A 47 18.45 -10.98 24.01
N VAL A 48 19.27 -10.57 24.95
CA VAL A 48 20.06 -11.46 25.83
C VAL A 48 19.31 -11.63 27.14
N ALA A 49 19.23 -12.86 27.60
CA ALA A 49 18.58 -13.22 28.86
C ALA A 49 19.38 -12.72 30.07
N SER A 50 18.85 -11.76 30.84
CA SER A 50 19.41 -11.30 32.10
C SER A 50 19.25 -12.32 33.25
N ARG A 51 18.32 -13.24 33.08
CA ARG A 51 18.04 -14.43 33.94
C ARG A 51 17.51 -15.54 33.04
N SER A 52 17.37 -16.78 33.54
CA SER A 52 16.78 -17.86 32.75
C SER A 52 15.38 -17.48 32.25
N VAL A 53 15.13 -17.72 30.97
CA VAL A 53 13.89 -17.48 30.28
C VAL A 53 13.29 -18.82 29.84
N PHE A 54 11.98 -18.97 29.98
CA PHE A 54 11.27 -20.22 29.76
C PHE A 54 10.26 -20.07 28.63
N PHE A 55 10.16 -21.07 27.78
CA PHE A 55 9.19 -21.13 26.69
C PHE A 55 8.44 -22.45 26.72
N ASP A 56 7.13 -22.39 26.50
CA ASP A 56 6.30 -23.58 26.41
C ASP A 56 6.46 -24.28 25.05
N GLU A 57 5.73 -25.36 24.84
CA GLU A 57 5.75 -26.18 23.63
C GLU A 57 5.28 -25.42 22.38
N THR A 58 4.59 -24.29 22.53
CA THR A 58 4.15 -23.42 21.44
C THR A 58 5.17 -22.31 21.12
N GLY A 59 6.26 -22.26 21.88
CA GLY A 59 7.28 -21.18 21.79
C GLY A 59 6.84 -19.87 22.48
N LYS A 60 5.76 -19.90 23.26
CA LYS A 60 5.31 -18.75 24.03
C LYS A 60 6.12 -18.64 25.32
N ARG A 61 6.58 -17.42 25.64
CA ARG A 61 7.29 -17.14 26.86
C ARG A 61 6.37 -17.28 28.08
N VAL A 62 6.82 -18.02 29.10
CA VAL A 62 6.18 -18.19 30.38
C VAL A 62 7.01 -17.62 31.51
N ARG A 63 6.40 -17.42 32.67
CA ARG A 63 7.03 -16.69 33.79
C ARG A 63 7.97 -17.56 34.62
N THR A 64 7.60 -18.82 34.83
CA THR A 64 8.29 -19.70 35.77
C THR A 64 8.61 -21.04 35.16
N LYS A 65 9.65 -21.69 35.68
CA LYS A 65 10.03 -23.05 35.29
C LYS A 65 8.91 -24.05 35.58
N LYS A 66 8.09 -23.84 36.61
CA LYS A 66 6.96 -24.72 36.96
C LYS A 66 5.94 -24.88 35.83
N GLU A 67 5.71 -23.82 35.06
CA GLU A 67 4.76 -23.82 33.94
C GLU A 67 5.17 -24.73 32.78
N ILE A 68 6.45 -25.09 32.70
CA ILE A 68 7.01 -25.99 31.67
C ILE A 68 7.46 -27.34 32.24
N THR A 69 7.25 -27.57 33.56
CA THR A 69 7.61 -28.81 34.25
C THR A 69 6.37 -29.71 34.34
N GLY A 70 6.53 -30.98 34.00
CA GLY A 70 5.46 -32.00 34.16
C GLY A 70 5.33 -32.46 35.61
N GLU A 71 4.33 -33.31 35.88
CA GLU A 71 4.10 -33.93 37.20
C GLU A 71 5.26 -34.83 37.66
N ASP A 72 6.03 -35.35 36.71
CA ASP A 72 7.25 -36.15 36.90
C ASP A 72 8.48 -35.27 37.28
N GLY A 73 8.31 -33.97 37.38
CA GLY A 73 9.40 -33.02 37.67
C GLY A 73 10.36 -32.75 36.50
N GLN A 74 10.11 -33.36 35.32
CA GLN A 74 10.89 -33.13 34.11
C GLN A 74 10.33 -31.99 33.27
N ILE A 75 11.20 -31.37 32.45
CA ILE A 75 10.74 -30.37 31.48
C ILE A 75 9.90 -31.06 30.39
N ARG A 76 8.70 -30.56 30.14
CA ARG A 76 7.81 -31.10 29.12
C ARG A 76 8.47 -31.03 27.74
N LYS A 77 8.20 -32.05 26.90
CA LYS A 77 8.72 -32.13 25.55
C LYS A 77 8.30 -30.90 24.72
N GLY A 78 9.25 -30.30 24.01
CA GLY A 78 9.01 -29.10 23.20
C GLY A 78 9.19 -27.78 23.94
N CYS A 79 9.24 -27.78 25.29
CA CYS A 79 9.58 -26.60 26.07
C CYS A 79 11.08 -26.30 26.02
N THR A 80 11.43 -25.01 26.10
CA THR A 80 12.83 -24.57 26.02
C THR A 80 13.20 -23.69 27.21
N ILE A 81 14.42 -23.86 27.68
CA ILE A 81 15.02 -22.98 28.70
C ILE A 81 16.23 -22.30 28.10
N ILE A 82 16.22 -20.98 28.08
CA ILE A 82 17.38 -20.17 27.71
C ILE A 82 18.05 -19.70 28.98
N PRO A 83 19.30 -20.07 29.25
CA PRO A 83 19.99 -19.66 30.45
C PRO A 83 20.37 -18.18 30.42
N LYS A 84 20.72 -17.61 31.56
CA LYS A 84 21.28 -16.25 31.65
C LYS A 84 22.46 -16.10 30.67
N GLY A 85 22.49 -15.01 29.92
CA GLY A 85 23.45 -14.73 28.86
C GLY A 85 23.12 -15.34 27.50
N GLY A 86 22.12 -16.23 27.42
CA GLY A 86 21.66 -16.77 26.13
C GLY A 86 20.81 -15.79 25.35
N VAL A 87 20.90 -15.83 24.02
CA VAL A 87 20.02 -15.06 23.12
C VAL A 87 18.69 -15.79 23.01
N TYR A 88 17.59 -15.07 23.24
CA TYR A 88 16.24 -15.64 23.17
C TYR A 88 15.35 -15.01 22.11
N GLU A 89 15.75 -13.89 21.53
CA GLU A 89 15.04 -13.23 20.45
C GLU A 89 16.07 -12.51 19.57
N GLN A 90 15.88 -12.57 18.28
CA GLN A 90 16.75 -11.94 17.31
C GLN A 90 15.91 -11.28 16.22
N HIS A 91 16.18 -10.01 15.97
CA HIS A 91 15.55 -9.24 14.91
C HIS A 91 16.59 -8.87 13.85
N LEU A 92 16.35 -9.29 12.63
CA LEU A 92 17.18 -8.93 11.47
C LEU A 92 16.70 -7.63 10.80
N PHE A 93 15.49 -7.19 11.12
CA PHE A 93 14.84 -6.06 10.47
C PHE A 93 14.34 -5.06 11.50
N THR A 94 14.27 -3.79 11.10
CA THR A 94 13.61 -2.73 11.87
C THR A 94 12.13 -3.06 12.09
N VAL A 95 11.48 -2.34 13.00
CA VAL A 95 10.01 -2.30 13.07
C VAL A 95 9.44 -1.79 11.75
N LYS A 96 8.17 -2.12 11.47
CA LYS A 96 7.47 -1.61 10.29
C LYS A 96 7.39 -0.08 10.32
N ASP A 97 7.74 0.54 9.22
CA ASP A 97 7.59 1.98 9.05
C ASP A 97 6.14 2.31 8.71
N GLY A 98 5.44 3.00 9.63
CA GLY A 98 4.04 3.37 9.49
C GLY A 98 3.77 4.34 8.34
N ARG A 99 4.79 5.04 7.86
CA ARG A 99 4.70 5.93 6.69
C ARG A 99 4.08 5.25 5.48
N PHE A 100 4.43 3.98 5.22
CA PHE A 100 3.96 3.23 4.06
C PHE A 100 2.45 2.91 4.06
N LYS A 101 1.75 3.17 5.17
CA LYS A 101 0.29 3.00 5.28
C LYS A 101 -0.47 4.32 5.22
N SER A 102 0.24 5.44 5.05
CA SER A 102 -0.36 6.76 5.06
C SER A 102 -0.87 7.18 3.68
N GLU A 103 -1.94 7.96 3.63
CA GLU A 103 -2.43 8.58 2.39
C GLU A 103 -1.39 9.50 1.74
N PRO A 104 -0.65 10.36 2.49
CA PRO A 104 0.40 11.19 1.90
C PRO A 104 1.47 10.39 1.15
N PHE A 105 1.85 9.21 1.65
CA PHE A 105 2.79 8.33 0.95
C PHE A 105 2.22 7.86 -0.40
N LEU A 106 0.97 7.41 -0.41
CA LEU A 106 0.33 6.95 -1.65
C LEU A 106 0.24 8.07 -2.69
N GLU A 107 -0.14 9.28 -2.26
CA GLU A 107 -0.22 10.45 -3.13
C GLU A 107 1.16 10.87 -3.67
N GLU A 108 2.18 10.80 -2.83
CA GLU A 108 3.56 11.07 -3.24
C GLU A 108 4.03 10.06 -4.30
N VAL A 109 3.79 8.77 -4.09
CA VAL A 109 4.15 7.72 -5.05
C VAL A 109 3.45 7.91 -6.39
N LYS A 110 2.15 8.22 -6.37
CA LYS A 110 1.38 8.52 -7.60
C LYS A 110 1.99 9.70 -8.37
N ARG A 111 2.28 10.82 -7.68
CA ARG A 111 2.90 11.99 -8.31
C ARG A 111 4.27 11.69 -8.91
N ASN A 112 5.11 10.98 -8.17
CA ASN A 112 6.45 10.61 -8.63
C ASN A 112 6.39 9.69 -9.85
N TYR A 113 5.51 8.70 -9.84
CA TYR A 113 5.32 7.79 -10.97
C TYR A 113 4.80 8.53 -12.20
N THR A 114 3.81 9.40 -12.04
CA THR A 114 3.28 10.22 -13.14
C THR A 114 4.34 11.15 -13.71
N ALA A 115 5.11 11.84 -12.86
CA ALA A 115 6.20 12.70 -13.28
C ALA A 115 7.28 11.92 -14.06
N LEU A 116 7.58 10.70 -13.62
CA LEU A 116 8.53 9.84 -14.31
C LEU A 116 8.05 9.45 -15.72
N ILE A 117 6.78 9.06 -15.85
CA ILE A 117 6.19 8.76 -17.16
C ILE A 117 6.26 9.98 -18.08
N ASN A 118 5.87 11.14 -17.57
CA ASN A 118 5.84 12.39 -18.35
C ASN A 118 7.22 12.82 -18.86
N ARG A 119 8.32 12.44 -18.20
CA ARG A 119 9.68 12.68 -18.73
C ARG A 119 9.95 11.97 -20.07
N HIS A 120 9.19 10.91 -20.36
CA HIS A 120 9.31 10.12 -21.60
C HIS A 120 8.26 10.50 -22.66
N ILE A 121 7.40 11.48 -22.38
CA ILE A 121 6.38 11.97 -23.30
C ILE A 121 6.84 13.33 -23.84
N ALA A 122 7.12 13.38 -25.14
CA ALA A 122 7.64 14.59 -25.78
C ALA A 122 6.59 15.71 -25.89
N ASP A 123 5.33 15.34 -26.06
CA ASP A 123 4.22 16.28 -26.21
C ASP A 123 3.58 16.61 -24.85
N PRO A 124 3.69 17.85 -24.36
CA PRO A 124 3.09 18.24 -23.08
C PRO A 124 1.58 18.07 -23.00
N GLU A 125 0.86 18.12 -24.14
CA GLU A 125 -0.59 17.92 -24.18
C GLU A 125 -0.98 16.46 -23.86
N GLN A 126 -0.05 15.54 -24.07
CA GLN A 126 -0.22 14.12 -23.75
C GLN A 126 0.25 13.76 -22.33
N HIS A 127 0.72 14.72 -21.55
CA HIS A 127 1.17 14.45 -20.19
C HIS A 127 0.03 13.94 -19.31
N LEU A 128 0.31 12.87 -18.60
CA LEU A 128 -0.60 12.32 -17.61
C LEU A 128 -0.73 13.24 -16.40
N ARG A 129 -1.91 13.27 -15.81
CA ARG A 129 -2.17 13.96 -14.53
C ARG A 129 -2.58 12.94 -13.48
N VAL A 130 -2.14 13.15 -12.25
CA VAL A 130 -2.62 12.34 -11.12
C VAL A 130 -4.10 12.67 -10.91
N PHE A 131 -4.93 11.62 -10.79
CA PHE A 131 -6.34 11.82 -10.50
C PHE A 131 -6.49 12.56 -9.16
N ASN A 132 -7.20 13.67 -9.21
CA ASN A 132 -7.56 14.44 -8.03
C ASN A 132 -9.05 14.23 -7.75
N PRO A 133 -9.45 13.65 -6.60
CA PRO A 133 -10.86 13.46 -6.24
C PRO A 133 -11.62 14.79 -6.14
N ASP A 134 -10.90 15.89 -5.83
CA ASP A 134 -11.46 17.24 -5.76
C ASP A 134 -11.52 17.97 -7.10
N SER A 135 -11.09 17.31 -8.20
CA SER A 135 -11.22 17.85 -9.56
C SER A 135 -12.66 17.82 -10.05
N ILE A 136 -12.89 18.42 -11.23
CA ILE A 136 -14.22 18.41 -11.89
C ILE A 136 -14.70 17.01 -12.26
N TYR A 137 -13.81 16.04 -12.42
CA TYR A 137 -14.15 14.68 -12.84
C TYR A 137 -14.65 13.80 -11.70
N LEU A 138 -15.49 12.83 -12.04
CA LEU A 138 -15.99 11.80 -11.13
C LEU A 138 -15.33 10.46 -11.43
N PRO A 139 -14.70 9.78 -10.43
CA PRO A 139 -14.16 8.45 -10.65
C PRO A 139 -15.26 7.42 -10.78
N THR A 140 -15.10 6.44 -11.69
CA THR A 140 -15.98 5.28 -11.73
C THR A 140 -15.65 4.31 -10.59
N LYS A 141 -16.68 3.59 -10.12
CA LYS A 141 -16.57 2.58 -9.09
C LYS A 141 -16.23 1.23 -9.71
N LYS A 142 -15.30 0.48 -9.10
CA LYS A 142 -15.00 -0.88 -9.53
C LYS A 142 -16.15 -1.82 -9.19
N ILE A 143 -16.66 -2.53 -10.19
CA ILE A 143 -17.70 -3.55 -10.00
C ILE A 143 -17.02 -4.90 -9.77
N GLY A 144 -17.24 -5.49 -8.59
CA GLY A 144 -16.73 -6.82 -8.26
C GLY A 144 -17.44 -7.92 -9.05
N LYS A 145 -16.74 -9.02 -9.36
CA LYS A 145 -17.21 -10.11 -10.23
C LYS A 145 -18.58 -10.72 -9.81
N ASN A 146 -18.90 -10.73 -8.52
CA ASN A 146 -20.12 -11.31 -7.96
C ASN A 146 -20.86 -10.28 -7.07
N ASN A 147 -20.82 -9.00 -7.44
CA ASN A 147 -21.47 -7.98 -6.65
C ASN A 147 -23.01 -8.00 -6.90
N PRO A 148 -23.84 -8.22 -5.87
CA PRO A 148 -25.30 -8.23 -6.01
C PRO A 148 -25.88 -6.89 -6.47
N LYS A 149 -25.14 -5.78 -6.29
CA LYS A 149 -25.48 -4.43 -6.72
C LYS A 149 -24.80 -4.01 -8.03
N ALA A 150 -24.37 -4.97 -8.87
CA ALA A 150 -23.65 -4.68 -10.10
C ALA A 150 -24.43 -3.73 -11.03
N ALA A 151 -25.71 -3.99 -11.26
CA ALA A 151 -26.55 -3.17 -12.11
C ALA A 151 -26.73 -1.72 -11.60
N GLU A 152 -26.88 -1.55 -10.29
CA GLU A 152 -26.93 -0.21 -9.66
C GLU A 152 -25.61 0.55 -9.84
N MET A 153 -24.50 -0.15 -9.66
CA MET A 153 -23.16 0.43 -9.83
C MET A 153 -22.84 0.73 -11.29
N GLU A 154 -23.35 -0.06 -12.24
CA GLU A 154 -23.23 0.22 -13.67
C GLU A 154 -24.00 1.50 -14.06
N ALA A 155 -25.21 1.66 -13.56
CA ALA A 155 -26.01 2.88 -13.77
C ALA A 155 -25.31 4.12 -13.15
N ASP A 156 -24.79 4.02 -11.93
CA ASP A 156 -24.01 5.09 -11.30
C ASP A 156 -22.75 5.43 -12.11
N ASN A 157 -22.03 4.42 -12.60
CA ASN A 157 -20.85 4.62 -13.44
C ASN A 157 -21.20 5.29 -14.79
N ALA A 158 -22.32 4.93 -15.40
CA ALA A 158 -22.79 5.58 -16.62
C ALA A 158 -23.09 7.07 -16.38
N ALA A 159 -23.75 7.41 -15.29
CA ALA A 159 -24.00 8.79 -14.90
C ALA A 159 -22.70 9.58 -14.65
N ARG A 160 -21.70 8.97 -14.01
CA ARG A 160 -20.37 9.58 -13.79
C ARG A 160 -19.62 9.83 -15.10
N GLN A 161 -19.69 8.89 -16.02
CA GLN A 161 -19.09 9.05 -17.35
C GLN A 161 -19.77 10.14 -18.17
N GLU A 162 -21.10 10.26 -18.07
CA GLU A 162 -21.85 11.33 -18.71
C GLU A 162 -21.48 12.70 -18.13
N TRP A 163 -21.39 12.80 -16.81
CA TRP A 163 -20.86 14.00 -16.15
C TRP A 163 -19.47 14.38 -16.70
N ASN A 164 -18.54 13.43 -16.77
CA ASN A 164 -17.18 13.69 -17.25
C ASN A 164 -17.18 14.19 -18.70
N ARG A 165 -18.01 13.62 -19.58
CA ARG A 165 -18.17 14.11 -20.96
C ARG A 165 -18.72 15.52 -21.01
N THR A 166 -19.70 15.83 -20.17
CA THR A 166 -20.28 17.18 -20.07
C THR A 166 -19.25 18.19 -19.57
N ALA A 167 -18.45 17.81 -18.58
CA ALA A 167 -17.35 18.65 -18.09
C ALA A 167 -16.29 18.92 -19.18
N ASP A 168 -15.92 17.91 -19.97
CA ASP A 168 -15.01 18.08 -21.11
C ASP A 168 -15.57 19.05 -22.14
N MET A 169 -16.86 18.91 -22.52
CA MET A 169 -17.52 19.82 -23.45
C MET A 169 -17.57 21.24 -22.90
N ALA A 170 -17.83 21.41 -21.62
CA ALA A 170 -17.85 22.73 -20.98
C ALA A 170 -16.48 23.42 -21.03
N LEU A 171 -15.41 22.67 -20.75
CA LEU A 171 -14.03 23.16 -20.86
C LEU A 171 -13.70 23.59 -22.31
N VAL A 172 -14.03 22.75 -23.29
CA VAL A 172 -13.81 23.06 -24.71
C VAL A 172 -14.61 24.29 -25.14
N SER A 173 -15.77 24.54 -24.53
CA SER A 173 -16.58 25.72 -24.76
C SER A 173 -16.10 26.97 -24.03
N GLY A 174 -14.97 26.89 -23.31
CA GLY A 174 -14.35 28.03 -22.62
C GLY A 174 -14.94 28.31 -21.24
N ILE A 175 -15.71 27.39 -20.66
CA ILE A 175 -16.16 27.52 -19.26
C ILE A 175 -14.99 27.24 -18.32
N GLU A 176 -14.76 28.13 -17.37
CA GLU A 176 -13.69 27.97 -16.38
C GLU A 176 -13.93 26.76 -15.47
N GLU A 177 -12.88 26.01 -15.19
CA GLU A 177 -12.91 24.81 -14.33
C GLU A 177 -13.54 25.10 -12.95
N ALA A 178 -13.33 26.29 -12.40
CA ALA A 178 -13.91 26.72 -11.13
C ALA A 178 -15.44 26.70 -11.13
N LYS A 179 -16.08 27.15 -12.23
CA LYS A 179 -17.56 27.12 -12.35
C LYS A 179 -18.09 25.71 -12.45
N ILE A 180 -17.41 24.83 -13.18
CA ILE A 180 -17.77 23.41 -13.28
C ILE A 180 -17.67 22.74 -11.91
N LEU A 181 -16.65 23.11 -11.13
CA LEU A 181 -16.46 22.59 -9.78
C LEU A 181 -17.55 23.02 -8.81
N GLU A 182 -18.07 24.25 -8.93
CA GLU A 182 -19.21 24.74 -8.15
C GLU A 182 -20.47 23.91 -8.43
N VAL A 183 -20.80 23.70 -9.70
CA VAL A 183 -21.94 22.88 -10.11
C VAL A 183 -21.82 21.44 -9.59
N LYS A 184 -20.60 20.86 -9.67
CA LYS A 184 -20.31 19.52 -9.11
C LYS A 184 -20.61 19.46 -7.60
N LYS A 185 -20.23 20.48 -6.85
CA LYS A 185 -20.48 20.52 -5.40
C LYS A 185 -21.97 20.61 -5.07
N GLU A 186 -22.72 21.41 -5.81
CA GLU A 186 -24.16 21.55 -5.63
C GLU A 186 -24.91 20.24 -5.90
N GLU A 187 -24.56 19.51 -6.97
CA GLU A 187 -25.18 18.21 -7.30
C GLU A 187 -24.87 17.11 -6.28
N ILE A 188 -23.64 17.12 -5.70
CA ILE A 188 -23.28 16.15 -4.66
C ILE A 188 -24.03 16.41 -3.34
N HIS A 189 -24.34 17.66 -3.02
CA HIS A 189 -25.08 18.02 -1.80
C HIS A 189 -26.58 17.73 -1.89
N GLN A 190 -27.13 17.54 -3.09
CA GLN A 190 -28.56 17.24 -3.33
C GLN A 190 -28.87 15.73 -3.34
N LYS A 191 -27.88 14.86 -3.24
CA LYS A 191 -28.01 13.39 -3.16
C LYS A 191 -27.59 12.84 -1.81
#